data_2100eea4af0e3392d2431f73fb4e1258
#
_entry.id   2100eea4af0e3392d2431f73fb4e1258
#
_cell.length_a   1.000
_cell.length_b   1.000
_cell.length_c   1.000
_cell.angle_alpha   90.00
_cell.angle_beta   90.00
_cell.angle_gamma   90.00
#
_symmetry.space_group_name_H-M   'P 1'
#
loop_
_entity.id
_entity.type
_entity.pdbx_description
1 polymer ?
#
loop_
_entity_poly.entity_id
_entity_poly.type
_entity_poly.pdbx_seq_one_letter_code
_entity_poly.pdbx_strand_id
1 'polypeptide(L)'
;MNSGFYIIMAAQFFSSLADNALLVAAIALLMQADAPSWLTPYLKFFFVISYVLLAPYVGAFADRFPKGHVMFMANTVKIVGCVMMLWGVDPLAAYAVVGLGAAAYSPAKYGILTEYLPHRKLVVANGWIEGLTVVSILLGTVLGGVLIHARVSGVLLHLDFPLIDTPIDTPAEAAIAVIVVVYAIAALFNLQVPRTGAELKPLPAHPADTLRDFARCVRLLWRDRLGQISLAVTTLFWGTGATLQFMVIEWARAALGFDLSKAAMLQGVTAFGIALGAVLASTWVTLDRSVRVIPLGIGMGLIIIAMNFVGQVWLAIVLMVLIGALAGFFVVPMNALLQHRGHHLVGAGRSIAVQNFNENTSILIMIALYSLLLNVGHSIYFVIWVFGLFVAGTMTLVQWWYTHSHRVHRAEIDRLLDFARAEAPPALNRE
;
A
#
# COMPACT_ATOMS: atom_id res chain seq x y z
N MET A 1 -4.15 -22.89 -3.02
CA MET A 1 -4.10 -21.81 -4.01
C MET A 1 -3.79 -22.46 -5.35
N ASN A 2 -4.33 -21.94 -6.44
CA ASN A 2 -4.08 -22.47 -7.79
C ASN A 2 -3.01 -21.65 -8.53
N SER A 3 -2.58 -22.09 -9.72
CA SER A 3 -1.53 -21.43 -10.51
C SER A 3 -1.84 -19.96 -10.82
N GLY A 4 -3.10 -19.64 -11.13
CA GLY A 4 -3.51 -18.26 -11.39
C GLY A 4 -3.27 -17.32 -10.21
N PHE A 5 -3.44 -17.78 -8.98
CA PHE A 5 -3.09 -16.98 -7.79
C PHE A 5 -1.60 -16.64 -7.74
N TYR A 6 -0.73 -17.59 -8.03
CA TYR A 6 0.71 -17.33 -8.03
C TYR A 6 1.16 -16.41 -9.16
N ILE A 7 0.46 -16.43 -10.31
CA ILE A 7 0.68 -15.46 -11.40
C ILE A 7 0.31 -14.04 -10.93
N ILE A 8 -0.83 -13.88 -10.25
CA ILE A 8 -1.24 -12.60 -9.66
C ILE A 8 -0.19 -12.11 -8.66
N MET A 9 0.31 -13.01 -7.80
CA MET A 9 1.35 -12.68 -6.80
C MET A 9 2.67 -12.28 -7.46
N ALA A 10 3.10 -12.99 -8.51
CA ALA A 10 4.30 -12.65 -9.27
C ALA A 10 4.17 -11.29 -9.97
N ALA A 11 3.06 -11.04 -10.65
CA ALA A 11 2.79 -9.76 -11.31
C ALA A 11 2.87 -8.59 -10.32
N GLN A 12 2.24 -8.74 -9.15
CA GLN A 12 2.28 -7.74 -8.10
C GLN A 12 3.68 -7.56 -7.51
N PHE A 13 4.40 -8.66 -7.26
CA PHE A 13 5.75 -8.62 -6.72
C PHE A 13 6.68 -7.79 -7.61
N PHE A 14 6.75 -8.11 -8.91
CA PHE A 14 7.62 -7.39 -9.85
C PHE A 14 7.19 -5.92 -10.02
N SER A 15 5.88 -5.63 -10.07
CA SER A 15 5.39 -4.26 -10.17
C SER A 15 5.77 -3.44 -8.94
N SER A 16 5.59 -3.99 -7.72
CA SER A 16 5.94 -3.33 -6.47
C SER A 16 7.46 -3.21 -6.28
N LEU A 17 8.23 -4.21 -6.70
CA LEU A 17 9.69 -4.18 -6.72
C LEU A 17 10.19 -3.01 -7.58
N ALA A 18 9.63 -2.87 -8.79
CA ALA A 18 9.97 -1.79 -9.70
C ALA A 18 9.58 -0.41 -9.14
N ASP A 19 8.40 -0.27 -8.52
CA ASP A 19 7.94 0.98 -7.88
C ASP A 19 8.96 1.48 -6.83
N ASN A 20 9.49 0.57 -6.00
CA ASN A 20 10.42 0.92 -4.93
C ASN A 20 11.85 1.13 -5.45
N ALA A 21 12.30 0.37 -6.44
CA ALA A 21 13.59 0.60 -7.09
C ALA A 21 13.59 1.94 -7.84
N LEU A 22 12.47 2.28 -8.51
CA LEU A 22 12.32 3.54 -9.23
C LEU A 22 12.38 4.76 -8.30
N LEU A 23 11.83 4.68 -7.10
CA LEU A 23 11.94 5.77 -6.13
C LEU A 23 13.41 6.12 -5.86
N VAL A 24 14.26 5.10 -5.67
CA VAL A 24 15.69 5.30 -5.42
C VAL A 24 16.37 5.90 -6.65
N ALA A 25 16.04 5.40 -7.86
CA ALA A 25 16.60 5.90 -9.11
C ALA A 25 16.15 7.35 -9.41
N ALA A 26 14.88 7.69 -9.14
CA ALA A 26 14.37 9.05 -9.30
C ALA A 26 15.00 10.04 -8.31
N ILE A 27 15.29 9.61 -7.08
CA ILE A 27 16.05 10.42 -6.11
C ILE A 27 17.46 10.69 -6.65
N ALA A 28 18.14 9.66 -7.18
CA ALA A 28 19.47 9.83 -7.74
C ALA A 28 19.44 10.75 -8.97
N LEU A 29 18.41 10.68 -9.80
CA LEU A 29 18.25 11.57 -10.95
C LEU A 29 18.08 13.04 -10.51
N LEU A 30 17.29 13.32 -9.44
CA LEU A 30 17.19 14.65 -8.86
C LEU A 30 18.53 15.15 -8.30
N MET A 31 19.29 14.28 -7.64
CA MET A 31 20.61 14.62 -7.11
C MET A 31 21.61 14.93 -8.23
N GLN A 32 21.57 14.22 -9.36
CA GLN A 32 22.39 14.48 -10.54
C GLN A 32 22.04 15.79 -11.23
N ALA A 33 20.78 16.21 -11.16
CA ALA A 33 20.31 17.49 -11.67
C ALA A 33 20.59 18.67 -10.72
N ASP A 34 21.39 18.48 -9.65
CA ASP A 34 21.67 19.46 -8.59
C ASP A 34 20.38 20.05 -7.96
N ALA A 35 19.30 19.28 -7.96
CA ALA A 35 18.03 19.70 -7.40
C ALA A 35 18.12 19.86 -5.87
N PRO A 36 17.50 20.91 -5.30
CA PRO A 36 17.50 21.11 -3.85
C PRO A 36 16.93 19.89 -3.12
N SER A 37 17.55 19.49 -2.01
CA SER A 37 17.19 18.27 -1.25
C SER A 37 15.73 18.27 -0.74
N TRP A 38 15.12 19.45 -0.59
CA TRP A 38 13.71 19.57 -0.21
C TRP A 38 12.73 19.10 -1.31
N LEU A 39 13.17 18.91 -2.57
CA LEU A 39 12.34 18.34 -3.64
C LEU A 39 12.17 16.81 -3.54
N THR A 40 13.10 16.11 -2.90
CA THR A 40 13.02 14.64 -2.75
C THR A 40 11.70 14.14 -2.15
N PRO A 41 11.16 14.71 -1.06
CA PRO A 41 9.86 14.30 -0.53
C PRO A 41 8.69 14.53 -1.49
N TYR A 42 8.82 15.47 -2.43
CA TYR A 42 7.75 15.73 -3.41
C TYR A 42 7.54 14.58 -4.40
N LEU A 43 8.56 13.75 -4.67
CA LEU A 43 8.35 12.52 -5.43
C LEU A 43 7.25 11.68 -4.78
N LYS A 44 7.38 11.42 -3.48
CA LYS A 44 6.38 10.64 -2.75
C LYS A 44 5.02 11.35 -2.65
N PHE A 45 5.03 12.68 -2.52
CA PHE A 45 3.81 13.50 -2.53
C PHE A 45 3.05 13.36 -3.85
N PHE A 46 3.71 13.52 -5.00
CA PHE A 46 3.08 13.37 -6.32
C PHE A 46 2.58 11.93 -6.58
N PHE A 47 3.27 10.94 -6.05
CA PHE A 47 2.81 9.56 -6.12
C PHE A 47 1.52 9.35 -5.31
N VAL A 48 1.48 9.81 -4.06
CA VAL A 48 0.34 9.62 -3.14
C VAL A 48 -0.87 10.46 -3.56
N ILE A 49 -0.67 11.70 -4.01
CA ILE A 49 -1.76 12.59 -4.42
C ILE A 49 -2.56 12.02 -5.60
N SER A 50 -1.91 11.24 -6.48
CA SER A 50 -2.56 10.55 -7.59
C SER A 50 -3.66 9.59 -7.12
N TYR A 51 -3.45 8.90 -6.00
CA TYR A 51 -4.47 8.01 -5.41
C TYR A 51 -5.69 8.78 -4.89
N VAL A 52 -5.50 10.00 -4.43
CA VAL A 52 -6.61 10.84 -3.92
C VAL A 52 -7.39 11.45 -5.08
N LEU A 53 -6.68 12.09 -6.02
CA LEU A 53 -7.33 12.81 -7.12
C LEU A 53 -8.00 11.89 -8.12
N LEU A 54 -7.41 10.72 -8.39
CA LEU A 54 -7.92 9.79 -9.39
C LEU A 54 -8.87 8.73 -8.83
N ALA A 55 -9.05 8.65 -7.52
CA ALA A 55 -9.91 7.64 -6.88
C ALA A 55 -11.29 7.48 -7.55
N PRO A 56 -12.02 8.56 -7.91
CA PRO A 56 -13.31 8.43 -8.56
C PRO A 56 -13.26 7.67 -9.89
N TYR A 57 -12.18 7.86 -10.63
CA TYR A 57 -12.04 7.35 -12.00
C TYR A 57 -11.43 5.96 -12.06
N VAL A 58 -10.37 5.71 -11.28
CA VAL A 58 -9.63 4.43 -11.36
C VAL A 58 -10.44 3.23 -10.86
N GLY A 59 -11.37 3.44 -9.90
CA GLY A 59 -12.27 2.39 -9.42
C GLY A 59 -13.28 1.97 -10.49
N ALA A 60 -13.90 2.97 -11.14
CA ALA A 60 -14.83 2.72 -12.24
C ALA A 60 -14.12 2.09 -13.44
N PHE A 61 -12.91 2.55 -13.77
CA PHE A 61 -12.05 1.98 -14.81
C PHE A 61 -11.69 0.51 -14.51
N ALA A 62 -11.30 0.21 -13.28
CA ALA A 62 -10.98 -1.15 -12.85
C ALA A 62 -12.18 -2.11 -12.92
N ASP A 63 -13.41 -1.63 -12.75
CA ASP A 63 -14.62 -2.44 -12.86
C ASP A 63 -15.15 -2.55 -14.32
N ARG A 64 -14.65 -1.73 -15.23
CA ARG A 64 -15.01 -1.75 -16.65
C ARG A 64 -14.27 -2.81 -17.45
N PHE A 65 -13.04 -3.13 -17.07
CA PHE A 65 -12.16 -4.01 -17.83
C PHE A 65 -11.73 -5.22 -16.98
N PRO A 66 -11.34 -6.35 -17.63
CA PRO A 66 -10.73 -7.47 -16.92
C PRO A 66 -9.51 -7.00 -16.11
N LYS A 67 -9.42 -7.40 -14.86
CA LYS A 67 -8.41 -6.88 -13.92
C LYS A 67 -6.97 -7.03 -14.42
N GLY A 68 -6.64 -8.17 -15.08
CA GLY A 68 -5.31 -8.36 -15.69
C GLY A 68 -4.98 -7.32 -16.75
N HIS A 69 -5.96 -6.92 -17.57
CA HIS A 69 -5.76 -5.86 -18.58
C HIS A 69 -5.58 -4.48 -17.94
N VAL A 70 -6.33 -4.18 -16.88
CA VAL A 70 -6.16 -2.93 -16.11
C VAL A 70 -4.75 -2.87 -15.52
N MET A 71 -4.27 -3.96 -14.91
CA MET A 71 -2.93 -4.05 -14.36
C MET A 71 -1.84 -3.93 -15.43
N PHE A 72 -2.06 -4.51 -16.62
CA PHE A 72 -1.18 -4.34 -17.78
C PHE A 72 -1.11 -2.89 -18.23
N MET A 73 -2.26 -2.23 -18.48
CA MET A 73 -2.32 -0.82 -18.86
C MET A 73 -1.67 0.09 -17.81
N ALA A 74 -1.90 -0.18 -16.54
CA ALA A 74 -1.31 0.57 -15.44
C ALA A 74 0.23 0.47 -15.42
N ASN A 75 0.79 -0.72 -15.61
CA ASN A 75 2.24 -0.89 -15.73
C ASN A 75 2.80 -0.23 -17.01
N THR A 76 2.05 -0.23 -18.11
CA THR A 76 2.43 0.51 -19.32
C THR A 76 2.51 2.01 -19.07
N VAL A 77 1.56 2.59 -18.31
CA VAL A 77 1.62 4.01 -17.88
C VAL A 77 2.86 4.27 -17.01
N LYS A 78 3.23 3.35 -16.12
CA LYS A 78 4.46 3.47 -15.33
C LYS A 78 5.72 3.44 -16.20
N ILE A 79 5.74 2.56 -17.21
CA ILE A 79 6.83 2.52 -18.21
C ILE A 79 6.93 3.85 -18.95
N VAL A 80 5.80 4.45 -19.36
CA VAL A 80 5.79 5.78 -19.99
C VAL A 80 6.44 6.82 -19.07
N GLY A 81 6.09 6.84 -17.78
CA GLY A 81 6.74 7.72 -16.81
C GLY A 81 8.27 7.51 -16.72
N CYS A 82 8.73 6.26 -16.73
CA CYS A 82 10.16 5.94 -16.76
C CYS A 82 10.83 6.45 -18.05
N VAL A 83 10.20 6.23 -19.20
CA VAL A 83 10.69 6.70 -20.52
C VAL A 83 10.75 8.23 -20.57
N MET A 84 9.76 8.92 -19.97
CA MET A 84 9.81 10.39 -19.83
C MET A 84 11.04 10.85 -19.04
N MET A 85 11.41 10.16 -17.96
CA MET A 85 12.63 10.45 -17.20
C MET A 85 13.90 10.27 -18.07
N LEU A 86 13.96 9.19 -18.85
CA LEU A 86 15.07 8.93 -19.76
C LEU A 86 15.19 9.96 -20.89
N TRP A 87 14.11 10.61 -21.28
CA TRP A 87 14.09 11.67 -22.28
C TRP A 87 14.25 13.09 -21.69
N GLY A 88 14.70 13.19 -20.44
CA GLY A 88 15.03 14.47 -19.80
C GLY A 88 13.80 15.29 -19.37
N VAL A 89 12.62 14.67 -19.28
CA VAL A 89 11.45 15.32 -18.67
C VAL A 89 11.70 15.46 -17.16
N ASP A 90 11.22 16.56 -16.58
CA ASP A 90 11.32 16.81 -15.15
C ASP A 90 10.95 15.57 -14.32
N PRO A 91 11.85 15.11 -13.42
CA PRO A 91 11.65 13.86 -12.68
C PRO A 91 10.38 13.84 -11.82
N LEU A 92 9.94 14.99 -11.29
CA LEU A 92 8.72 15.07 -10.49
C LEU A 92 7.48 14.88 -11.37
N ALA A 93 7.45 15.51 -12.54
CA ALA A 93 6.36 15.36 -13.50
C ALA A 93 6.28 13.92 -14.05
N ALA A 94 7.41 13.34 -14.41
CA ALA A 94 7.49 11.97 -14.88
C ALA A 94 7.10 10.97 -13.79
N TYR A 95 7.51 11.20 -12.53
CA TYR A 95 7.13 10.37 -11.39
C TYR A 95 5.63 10.50 -11.02
N ALA A 96 5.02 11.67 -11.28
CA ALA A 96 3.57 11.83 -11.18
C ALA A 96 2.84 10.89 -12.16
N VAL A 97 3.33 10.74 -13.40
CA VAL A 97 2.78 9.77 -14.38
C VAL A 97 2.91 8.33 -13.86
N VAL A 98 4.02 7.98 -13.22
CA VAL A 98 4.15 6.67 -12.54
C VAL A 98 3.10 6.52 -11.45
N GLY A 99 2.85 7.57 -10.65
CA GLY A 99 1.80 7.63 -9.65
C GLY A 99 0.40 7.42 -10.21
N LEU A 100 0.09 7.96 -11.41
CA LEU A 100 -1.16 7.69 -12.13
C LEU A 100 -1.31 6.18 -12.41
N GLY A 101 -0.25 5.56 -12.94
CA GLY A 101 -0.23 4.12 -13.17
C GLY A 101 -0.43 3.32 -11.89
N ALA A 102 0.25 3.69 -10.80
CA ALA A 102 0.13 3.02 -9.52
C ALA A 102 -1.28 3.14 -8.92
N ALA A 103 -1.90 4.32 -9.03
CA ALA A 103 -3.27 4.56 -8.58
C ALA A 103 -4.29 3.72 -9.37
N ALA A 104 -4.09 3.53 -10.69
CA ALA A 104 -4.93 2.68 -11.52
C ALA A 104 -4.70 1.17 -11.27
N TYR A 105 -3.47 0.77 -10.94
CA TYR A 105 -3.09 -0.61 -10.65
C TYR A 105 -3.76 -1.15 -9.39
N SER A 106 -3.83 -0.35 -8.34
CA SER A 106 -4.26 -0.78 -7.00
C SER A 106 -5.71 -1.33 -6.95
N PRO A 107 -6.73 -0.68 -7.55
CA PRO A 107 -8.10 -1.23 -7.55
C PRO A 107 -8.22 -2.57 -8.28
N ALA A 108 -7.41 -2.80 -9.33
CA ALA A 108 -7.40 -4.06 -10.03
C ALA A 108 -6.66 -5.16 -9.23
N LYS A 109 -5.51 -4.82 -8.63
CA LYS A 109 -4.69 -5.73 -7.83
C LYS A 109 -5.44 -6.34 -6.64
N TYR A 110 -6.11 -5.52 -5.86
CA TYR A 110 -6.89 -6.01 -4.72
C TYR A 110 -8.27 -6.51 -5.13
N GLY A 111 -8.89 -5.87 -6.14
CA GLY A 111 -10.21 -6.26 -6.63
C GLY A 111 -10.25 -7.67 -7.21
N ILE A 112 -9.17 -8.10 -7.89
CA ILE A 112 -9.12 -9.47 -8.44
C ILE A 112 -9.18 -10.54 -7.36
N LEU A 113 -8.72 -10.28 -6.15
CA LEU A 113 -8.77 -11.28 -5.07
C LEU A 113 -10.21 -11.65 -4.72
N THR A 114 -11.11 -10.64 -4.65
CA THR A 114 -12.52 -10.85 -4.33
C THR A 114 -13.31 -11.48 -5.47
N GLU A 115 -12.86 -11.31 -6.70
CA GLU A 115 -13.48 -11.91 -7.88
C GLU A 115 -12.98 -13.34 -8.16
N TYR A 116 -11.72 -13.62 -7.83
CA TYR A 116 -11.04 -14.87 -8.20
C TYR A 116 -11.03 -15.93 -7.08
N LEU A 117 -11.05 -15.49 -5.82
CA LEU A 117 -10.90 -16.38 -4.68
C LEU A 117 -12.20 -16.51 -3.89
N PRO A 118 -12.47 -17.70 -3.29
CA PRO A 118 -13.51 -17.84 -2.30
C PRO A 118 -13.27 -16.90 -1.11
N HIS A 119 -14.32 -16.27 -0.59
CA HIS A 119 -14.22 -15.26 0.46
C HIS A 119 -13.47 -15.74 1.71
N ARG A 120 -13.63 -17.01 2.09
CA ARG A 120 -12.87 -17.66 3.18
C ARG A 120 -11.35 -17.63 3.00
N LYS A 121 -10.84 -17.45 1.76
CA LYS A 121 -9.41 -17.36 1.46
C LYS A 121 -8.88 -15.92 1.38
N LEU A 122 -9.74 -14.91 1.53
CA LEU A 122 -9.33 -13.51 1.40
C LEU A 122 -8.32 -13.09 2.46
N VAL A 123 -8.44 -13.56 3.70
CA VAL A 123 -7.46 -13.26 4.76
C VAL A 123 -6.08 -13.83 4.39
N VAL A 124 -6.05 -15.08 3.92
CA VAL A 124 -4.80 -15.71 3.46
C VAL A 124 -4.21 -14.97 2.27
N ALA A 125 -5.04 -14.58 1.30
CA ALA A 125 -4.61 -13.84 0.11
C ALA A 125 -4.07 -12.45 0.46
N ASN A 126 -4.71 -11.72 1.37
CA ASN A 126 -4.22 -10.44 1.87
C ASN A 126 -2.91 -10.60 2.64
N GLY A 127 -2.76 -11.67 3.44
CA GLY A 127 -1.48 -11.99 4.09
C GLY A 127 -0.34 -12.19 3.10
N TRP A 128 -0.59 -12.88 1.98
CA TRP A 128 0.38 -13.03 0.89
C TRP A 128 0.72 -11.68 0.23
N ILE A 129 -0.31 -10.84 -0.07
CA ILE A 129 -0.08 -9.52 -0.67
C ILE A 129 0.76 -8.64 0.25
N GLU A 130 0.40 -8.55 1.53
CA GLU A 130 1.14 -7.71 2.49
C GLU A 130 2.57 -8.22 2.68
N GLY A 131 2.77 -9.53 2.84
CA GLY A 131 4.10 -10.13 2.93
C GLY A 131 4.95 -9.85 1.70
N LEU A 132 4.42 -10.07 0.50
CA LEU A 132 5.13 -9.79 -0.76
C LEU A 132 5.38 -8.28 -0.95
N THR A 133 4.46 -7.42 -0.53
CA THR A 133 4.65 -5.96 -0.59
C THR A 133 5.84 -5.55 0.26
N VAL A 134 5.96 -6.06 1.50
CA VAL A 134 7.10 -5.79 2.37
C VAL A 134 8.41 -6.29 1.75
N VAL A 135 8.42 -7.52 1.25
CA VAL A 135 9.60 -8.09 0.57
C VAL A 135 9.98 -7.26 -0.67
N SER A 136 8.99 -6.83 -1.45
CA SER A 136 9.20 -5.97 -2.63
C SER A 136 9.78 -4.60 -2.27
N ILE A 137 9.35 -4.01 -1.16
CA ILE A 137 9.89 -2.74 -0.67
C ILE A 137 11.37 -2.90 -0.34
N LEU A 138 11.72 -3.91 0.45
CA LEU A 138 13.11 -4.16 0.84
C LEU A 138 14.00 -4.48 -0.35
N LEU A 139 13.60 -5.46 -1.17
CA LEU A 139 14.39 -5.87 -2.34
C LEU A 139 14.43 -4.78 -3.42
N GLY A 140 13.33 -4.04 -3.62
CA GLY A 140 13.27 -2.92 -4.57
C GLY A 140 14.22 -1.78 -4.18
N THR A 141 14.23 -1.42 -2.91
CA THR A 141 15.17 -0.39 -2.40
C THR A 141 16.62 -0.84 -2.56
N VAL A 142 16.93 -2.09 -2.22
CA VAL A 142 18.25 -2.67 -2.41
C VAL A 142 18.63 -2.72 -3.90
N LEU A 143 17.70 -3.18 -4.75
CA LEU A 143 17.91 -3.23 -6.20
C LEU A 143 18.21 -1.83 -6.75
N GLY A 144 17.43 -0.82 -6.42
CA GLY A 144 17.67 0.56 -6.82
C GLY A 144 19.06 1.06 -6.42
N GLY A 145 19.46 0.81 -5.16
CA GLY A 145 20.78 1.16 -4.67
C GLY A 145 21.93 0.43 -5.38
N VAL A 146 21.76 -0.87 -5.65
CA VAL A 146 22.75 -1.69 -6.38
C VAL A 146 22.90 -1.22 -7.84
N LEU A 147 21.80 -0.91 -8.51
CA LEU A 147 21.81 -0.45 -9.90
C LEU A 147 22.55 0.88 -10.06
N ILE A 148 22.46 1.78 -9.10
CA ILE A 148 23.15 3.09 -9.11
C ILE A 148 24.61 2.96 -8.70
N HIS A 149 25.00 1.89 -8.02
CA HIS A 149 26.36 1.71 -7.54
C HIS A 149 27.36 1.69 -8.70
N ALA A 150 28.48 2.43 -8.59
CA ALA A 150 29.43 2.70 -9.67
C ALA A 150 29.94 1.44 -10.42
N ARG A 151 30.09 0.29 -9.74
CA ARG A 151 30.51 -0.96 -10.40
C ARG A 151 29.44 -1.53 -11.31
N VAL A 152 28.17 -1.47 -10.91
CA VAL A 152 27.06 -2.04 -11.68
C VAL A 152 26.68 -1.09 -12.80
N SER A 153 26.51 0.19 -12.49
CA SER A 153 26.18 1.20 -13.50
C SER A 153 27.25 1.33 -14.58
N GLY A 154 28.53 1.21 -14.21
CA GLY A 154 29.62 1.18 -15.20
C GLY A 154 29.50 0.02 -16.20
N VAL A 155 29.11 -1.19 -15.75
CA VAL A 155 28.86 -2.31 -16.66
C VAL A 155 27.62 -2.04 -17.53
N LEU A 156 26.54 -1.48 -16.96
CA LEU A 156 25.31 -1.18 -17.71
C LEU A 156 25.52 -0.10 -18.78
N LEU A 157 26.29 0.93 -18.48
CA LEU A 157 26.63 2.01 -19.42
C LEU A 157 27.55 1.54 -20.56
N HIS A 158 28.32 0.46 -20.37
CA HIS A 158 29.14 -0.15 -21.42
C HIS A 158 28.37 -1.18 -22.27
N LEU A 159 27.11 -1.51 -21.93
CA LEU A 159 26.23 -2.32 -22.77
C LEU A 159 25.70 -1.45 -23.92
N ASP A 160 26.58 -1.18 -24.90
CA ASP A 160 26.20 -0.48 -26.11
C ASP A 160 25.22 -1.34 -26.93
N PHE A 161 24.01 -0.88 -27.09
CA PHE A 161 23.06 -1.48 -28.03
C PHE A 161 23.43 -0.96 -29.44
N PRO A 162 23.97 -1.81 -30.34
CA PRO A 162 24.64 -1.38 -31.56
C PRO A 162 23.74 -0.73 -32.63
N LEU A 163 22.52 -0.35 -32.31
CA LEU A 163 21.53 0.21 -33.24
C LEU A 163 20.70 1.37 -32.69
N ILE A 164 20.87 1.77 -31.44
CA ILE A 164 20.06 2.82 -30.82
C ILE A 164 20.98 3.69 -29.97
N ASP A 165 21.23 4.93 -30.41
CA ASP A 165 21.77 5.98 -29.54
C ASP A 165 20.77 6.19 -28.40
N THR A 166 21.03 5.59 -27.26
CA THR A 166 20.15 5.72 -26.08
C THR A 166 20.62 6.91 -25.27
N PRO A 167 19.72 7.79 -24.81
CA PRO A 167 20.06 8.89 -23.90
C PRO A 167 20.31 8.33 -22.46
N ILE A 168 21.20 7.33 -22.35
CA ILE A 168 21.54 6.67 -21.09
C ILE A 168 23.00 6.94 -20.80
N ASP A 169 23.26 8.13 -20.23
CA ASP A 169 24.61 8.61 -19.96
C ASP A 169 24.98 8.54 -18.47
N THR A 170 23.99 8.33 -17.61
CA THR A 170 24.18 8.41 -16.15
C THR A 170 23.77 7.13 -15.43
N PRO A 171 24.33 6.87 -14.22
CA PRO A 171 23.93 5.73 -13.39
C PRO A 171 22.44 5.65 -13.08
N ALA A 172 21.77 6.81 -12.90
CA ALA A 172 20.35 6.86 -12.62
C ALA A 172 19.52 6.44 -13.84
N GLU A 173 19.89 6.91 -15.03
CA GLU A 173 19.23 6.53 -16.29
C GLU A 173 19.42 5.04 -16.60
N ALA A 174 20.63 4.51 -16.41
CA ALA A 174 20.88 3.07 -16.54
C ALA A 174 20.03 2.24 -15.58
N ALA A 175 19.86 2.68 -14.34
CA ALA A 175 18.98 2.05 -13.37
C ALA A 175 17.52 2.09 -13.82
N ILE A 176 17.03 3.24 -14.31
CA ILE A 176 15.67 3.41 -14.82
C ILE A 176 15.42 2.47 -16.01
N ALA A 177 16.38 2.34 -16.94
CA ALA A 177 16.27 1.42 -18.08
C ALA A 177 16.07 -0.04 -17.63
N VAL A 178 16.82 -0.50 -16.63
CA VAL A 178 16.61 -1.85 -16.04
C VAL A 178 15.25 -1.96 -15.38
N ILE A 179 14.79 -0.93 -14.67
CA ILE A 179 13.49 -0.90 -14.02
C ILE A 179 12.34 -0.96 -15.04
N VAL A 180 12.49 -0.35 -16.22
CA VAL A 180 11.55 -0.51 -17.36
C VAL A 180 11.40 -1.98 -17.73
N VAL A 181 12.51 -2.74 -17.79
CA VAL A 181 12.45 -4.19 -18.06
C VAL A 181 11.69 -4.93 -16.96
N VAL A 182 11.88 -4.57 -15.67
CA VAL A 182 11.15 -5.18 -14.55
C VAL A 182 9.65 -4.87 -14.65
N TYR A 183 9.26 -3.65 -15.01
CA TYR A 183 7.85 -3.32 -15.28
C TYR A 183 7.29 -4.08 -16.48
N ALA A 184 8.09 -4.26 -17.56
CA ALA A 184 7.67 -5.05 -18.72
C ALA A 184 7.43 -6.51 -18.32
N ILE A 185 8.28 -7.11 -17.50
CA ILE A 185 8.08 -8.45 -16.93
C ILE A 185 6.76 -8.50 -16.14
N ALA A 186 6.53 -7.52 -15.25
CA ALA A 186 5.28 -7.41 -14.49
C ALA A 186 4.06 -7.30 -15.44
N ALA A 187 4.17 -6.50 -16.50
CA ALA A 187 3.11 -6.33 -17.49
C ALA A 187 2.82 -7.64 -18.24
N LEU A 188 3.85 -8.41 -18.60
CA LEU A 188 3.68 -9.73 -19.24
C LEU A 188 2.99 -10.74 -18.31
N PHE A 189 3.32 -10.75 -17.01
CA PHE A 189 2.58 -11.54 -16.03
C PHE A 189 1.12 -11.11 -15.92
N ASN A 190 0.82 -9.81 -16.01
CA ASN A 190 -0.55 -9.31 -15.96
C ASN A 190 -1.41 -9.81 -17.14
N LEU A 191 -0.83 -10.04 -18.33
CA LEU A 191 -1.54 -10.64 -19.47
C LEU A 191 -1.92 -12.11 -19.23
N GLN A 192 -1.17 -12.80 -18.36
CA GLN A 192 -1.43 -14.20 -18.01
C GLN A 192 -2.41 -14.34 -16.82
N VAL A 193 -2.84 -13.23 -16.22
CA VAL A 193 -3.82 -13.24 -15.12
C VAL A 193 -5.14 -13.81 -15.61
N PRO A 194 -5.72 -14.83 -14.93
CA PRO A 194 -6.95 -15.46 -15.33
C PRO A 194 -8.13 -14.49 -15.40
N ARG A 195 -9.01 -14.68 -16.36
CA ARG A 195 -10.30 -13.99 -16.38
C ARG A 195 -11.19 -14.54 -15.27
N THR A 196 -11.81 -13.66 -14.51
CA THR A 196 -12.61 -14.04 -13.33
C THR A 196 -14.07 -14.36 -13.68
N GLY A 197 -14.52 -14.00 -14.90
CA GLY A 197 -15.93 -14.11 -15.30
C GLY A 197 -16.85 -13.11 -14.57
N ALA A 198 -16.28 -12.18 -13.79
CA ALA A 198 -17.07 -11.15 -13.12
C ALA A 198 -17.74 -10.22 -14.12
N GLU A 199 -18.96 -9.79 -13.79
CA GLU A 199 -19.74 -8.86 -14.61
C GLU A 199 -19.06 -7.50 -14.69
N LEU A 200 -18.77 -7.06 -15.92
CA LEU A 200 -18.12 -5.76 -16.17
C LEU A 200 -19.16 -4.63 -16.10
N LYS A 201 -18.86 -3.62 -15.31
CA LYS A 201 -19.76 -2.47 -15.11
C LYS A 201 -19.46 -1.38 -16.12
N PRO A 202 -20.48 -0.80 -16.79
CA PRO A 202 -20.27 0.30 -17.73
C PRO A 202 -19.72 1.54 -17.01
N LEU A 203 -18.86 2.31 -17.72
CA LEU A 203 -18.45 3.64 -17.24
C LEU A 203 -19.61 4.62 -17.38
N PRO A 204 -19.80 5.53 -16.43
CA PRO A 204 -20.71 6.66 -16.59
C PRO A 204 -20.33 7.50 -17.82
N ALA A 205 -21.35 8.07 -18.50
CA ALA A 205 -21.15 8.83 -19.73
C ALA A 205 -20.40 10.16 -19.50
N HIS A 206 -20.58 10.76 -18.32
CA HIS A 206 -19.96 12.05 -17.98
C HIS A 206 -19.04 11.93 -16.75
N PRO A 207 -17.90 12.64 -16.71
CA PRO A 207 -16.98 12.66 -15.56
C PRO A 207 -17.66 13.07 -14.23
N ALA A 208 -18.65 13.99 -14.29
CA ALA A 208 -19.42 14.41 -13.12
C ALA A 208 -20.26 13.26 -12.53
N ASP A 209 -20.79 12.38 -13.37
CA ASP A 209 -21.54 11.21 -12.91
C ASP A 209 -20.63 10.17 -12.26
N THR A 210 -19.38 10.04 -12.75
CA THR A 210 -18.36 9.22 -12.11
C THR A 210 -18.03 9.73 -10.70
N LEU A 211 -17.90 11.04 -10.53
CA LEU A 211 -17.68 11.66 -9.22
C LEU A 211 -18.88 11.47 -8.27
N ARG A 212 -20.11 11.61 -8.79
CA ARG A 212 -21.34 11.35 -8.01
C ARG A 212 -21.44 9.85 -7.62
N ASP A 213 -21.11 8.94 -8.54
CA ASP A 213 -21.09 7.51 -8.27
C ASP A 213 -20.05 7.17 -7.19
N PHE A 214 -18.87 7.76 -7.28
CA PHE A 214 -17.84 7.61 -6.25
C PHE A 214 -18.30 8.10 -4.88
N ALA A 215 -18.90 9.30 -4.82
CA ALA A 215 -19.46 9.84 -3.57
C ALA A 215 -20.56 8.93 -2.99
N ARG A 216 -21.36 8.29 -3.87
CA ARG A 216 -22.33 7.26 -3.46
C ARG A 216 -21.62 6.04 -2.87
N CYS A 217 -20.57 5.54 -3.52
CA CYS A 217 -19.79 4.40 -3.03
C CYS A 217 -19.17 4.68 -1.65
N VAL A 218 -18.57 5.87 -1.47
CA VAL A 218 -18.06 6.33 -0.16
C VAL A 218 -19.16 6.28 0.89
N ARG A 219 -20.33 6.86 0.58
CA ARG A 219 -21.47 6.89 1.52
C ARG A 219 -21.99 5.50 1.85
N LEU A 220 -22.07 4.60 0.87
CA LEU A 220 -22.54 3.22 1.09
C LEU A 220 -21.58 2.45 2.01
N LEU A 221 -20.28 2.52 1.79
CA LEU A 221 -19.28 1.87 2.63
C LEU A 221 -19.25 2.42 4.06
N TRP A 222 -19.36 3.76 4.22
CA TRP A 222 -19.45 4.40 5.54
C TRP A 222 -20.80 4.18 6.26
N ARG A 223 -21.81 3.65 5.57
CA ARG A 223 -23.10 3.28 6.16
C ARG A 223 -23.26 1.79 6.43
N ASP A 224 -22.46 0.95 5.76
CA ASP A 224 -22.47 -0.50 6.03
C ASP A 224 -21.88 -0.81 7.41
N ARG A 225 -22.50 -1.68 8.18
CA ARG A 225 -22.17 -1.94 9.59
C ARG A 225 -20.76 -2.49 9.80
N LEU A 226 -20.26 -3.33 8.89
CA LEU A 226 -18.90 -3.86 8.93
C LEU A 226 -17.95 -3.05 8.07
N GLY A 227 -18.44 -2.52 6.94
CA GLY A 227 -17.67 -1.66 6.03
C GLY A 227 -17.13 -0.42 6.74
N GLN A 228 -17.96 0.30 7.52
CA GLN A 228 -17.53 1.49 8.24
C GLN A 228 -16.42 1.20 9.27
N ILE A 229 -16.50 0.07 9.98
CA ILE A 229 -15.50 -0.31 10.98
C ILE A 229 -14.20 -0.69 10.29
N SER A 230 -14.24 -1.55 9.27
CA SER A 230 -13.04 -1.96 8.55
C SER A 230 -12.39 -0.79 7.80
N LEU A 231 -13.19 0.10 7.18
CA LEU A 231 -12.67 1.29 6.50
C LEU A 231 -12.02 2.27 7.50
N ALA A 232 -12.64 2.52 8.66
CA ALA A 232 -12.05 3.36 9.70
C ALA A 232 -10.72 2.80 10.19
N VAL A 233 -10.66 1.49 10.44
CA VAL A 233 -9.45 0.80 10.90
C VAL A 233 -8.33 0.89 9.88
N THR A 234 -8.59 0.55 8.61
CA THR A 234 -7.53 0.58 7.56
C THR A 234 -7.07 2.00 7.30
N THR A 235 -7.97 2.98 7.32
CA THR A 235 -7.65 4.41 7.17
C THR A 235 -6.69 4.89 8.27
N LEU A 236 -7.00 4.58 9.53
CA LEU A 236 -6.15 4.92 10.68
C LEU A 236 -4.79 4.19 10.62
N PHE A 237 -4.81 2.92 10.25
CA PHE A 237 -3.61 2.10 10.14
C PHE A 237 -2.59 2.70 9.16
N TRP A 238 -3.02 3.00 7.92
CA TRP A 238 -2.11 3.52 6.89
C TRP A 238 -1.61 4.93 7.21
N GLY A 239 -2.47 5.82 7.72
CA GLY A 239 -2.04 7.14 8.17
C GLY A 239 -1.01 7.07 9.29
N THR A 240 -1.26 6.24 10.30
CA THR A 240 -0.33 6.03 11.41
C THR A 240 0.96 5.37 10.97
N GLY A 241 0.88 4.32 10.13
CA GLY A 241 2.05 3.58 9.64
C GLY A 241 3.01 4.46 8.85
N ALA A 242 2.48 5.32 7.96
CA ALA A 242 3.29 6.27 7.21
C ALA A 242 4.00 7.30 8.11
N THR A 243 3.32 7.76 9.15
CA THR A 243 3.90 8.70 10.13
C THR A 243 4.91 8.02 11.03
N LEU A 244 4.62 6.80 11.50
CA LEU A 244 5.52 6.02 12.33
C LEU A 244 6.87 5.80 11.65
N GLN A 245 6.89 5.66 10.32
CA GLN A 245 8.11 5.52 9.54
C GLN A 245 9.08 6.69 9.78
N PHE A 246 8.57 7.93 9.80
CA PHE A 246 9.39 9.11 10.08
C PHE A 246 9.73 9.25 11.56
N MET A 247 8.76 8.95 12.43
CA MET A 247 8.97 9.00 13.88
C MET A 247 10.07 8.05 14.34
N VAL A 248 10.14 6.84 13.82
CA VAL A 248 11.17 5.85 14.17
C VAL A 248 12.57 6.36 13.82
N ILE A 249 12.75 7.00 12.67
CA ILE A 249 14.06 7.56 12.28
C ILE A 249 14.49 8.63 13.28
N GLU A 250 13.63 9.61 13.56
CA GLU A 250 13.97 10.73 14.42
C GLU A 250 14.15 10.29 15.87
N TRP A 251 13.30 9.39 16.34
CA TRP A 251 13.44 8.78 17.67
C TRP A 251 14.74 7.98 17.81
N ALA A 252 15.10 7.17 16.82
CA ALA A 252 16.33 6.37 16.88
C ALA A 252 17.59 7.26 16.92
N ARG A 253 17.55 8.40 16.24
CA ARG A 253 18.62 9.41 16.34
C ARG A 253 18.69 10.06 17.72
N ALA A 254 17.54 10.44 18.27
CA ALA A 254 17.46 11.13 19.56
C ALA A 254 17.71 10.20 20.77
N ALA A 255 17.13 8.99 20.75
CA ALA A 255 17.15 8.07 21.90
C ALA A 255 18.33 7.09 21.89
N LEU A 256 18.78 6.65 20.69
CA LEU A 256 19.83 5.63 20.53
C LEU A 256 21.13 6.20 19.97
N GLY A 257 21.18 7.49 19.60
CA GLY A 257 22.35 8.11 18.98
C GLY A 257 22.69 7.51 17.59
N PHE A 258 21.69 6.96 16.89
CA PHE A 258 21.90 6.33 15.61
C PHE A 258 22.12 7.36 14.51
N ASP A 259 22.98 7.03 13.55
CA ASP A 259 23.03 7.70 12.26
C ASP A 259 21.80 7.31 11.40
N LEU A 260 21.62 8.00 10.28
CA LEU A 260 20.47 7.76 9.39
C LEU A 260 20.44 6.31 8.86
N SER A 261 21.61 5.72 8.62
CA SER A 261 21.71 4.34 8.12
C SER A 261 21.20 3.33 9.13
N LYS A 262 21.65 3.41 10.39
CA LYS A 262 21.20 2.53 11.47
C LYS A 262 19.72 2.76 11.81
N ALA A 263 19.26 4.00 11.79
CA ALA A 263 17.84 4.33 11.99
C ALA A 263 16.96 3.73 10.87
N ALA A 264 17.41 3.76 9.62
CA ALA A 264 16.72 3.10 8.51
C ALA A 264 16.69 1.57 8.65
N MET A 265 17.74 0.95 9.23
CA MET A 265 17.73 -0.49 9.50
C MET A 265 16.61 -0.89 10.48
N LEU A 266 16.28 -0.05 11.46
CA LEU A 266 15.13 -0.31 12.36
C LEU A 266 13.81 -0.36 11.62
N GLN A 267 13.65 0.38 10.53
CA GLN A 267 12.46 0.27 9.68
C GLN A 267 12.41 -1.10 8.98
N GLY A 268 13.54 -1.63 8.54
CA GLY A 268 13.65 -3.00 8.02
C GLY A 268 13.20 -4.03 9.06
N VAL A 269 13.57 -3.84 10.32
CA VAL A 269 13.13 -4.69 11.45
C VAL A 269 11.62 -4.60 11.66
N THR A 270 11.04 -3.41 11.60
CA THR A 270 9.58 -3.22 11.66
C THR A 270 8.87 -3.89 10.49
N ALA A 271 9.42 -3.77 9.28
CA ALA A 271 8.90 -4.42 8.08
C ALA A 271 8.91 -5.95 8.20
N PHE A 272 9.98 -6.53 8.75
CA PHE A 272 10.03 -7.96 9.09
C PHE A 272 8.92 -8.35 10.08
N GLY A 273 8.70 -7.53 11.11
CA GLY A 273 7.58 -7.71 12.04
C GLY A 273 6.23 -7.73 11.31
N ILE A 274 5.98 -6.78 10.39
CA ILE A 274 4.73 -6.72 9.60
C ILE A 274 4.53 -8.00 8.81
N ALA A 275 5.57 -8.50 8.13
CA ALA A 275 5.50 -9.75 7.37
C ALA A 275 5.17 -10.94 8.30
N LEU A 276 5.81 -11.04 9.46
CA LEU A 276 5.53 -12.07 10.47
C LEU A 276 4.08 -11.98 10.96
N GLY A 277 3.59 -10.80 11.30
CA GLY A 277 2.22 -10.56 11.73
C GLY A 277 1.19 -10.92 10.66
N ALA A 278 1.47 -10.58 9.39
CA ALA A 278 0.63 -10.93 8.25
C ALA A 278 0.51 -12.45 8.05
N VAL A 279 1.63 -13.18 8.17
CA VAL A 279 1.64 -14.65 8.11
C VAL A 279 0.83 -15.25 9.26
N LEU A 280 1.03 -14.79 10.48
CA LEU A 280 0.27 -15.28 11.64
C LEU A 280 -1.23 -14.98 11.49
N ALA A 281 -1.61 -13.78 11.05
CA ALA A 281 -3.01 -13.43 10.80
C ALA A 281 -3.65 -14.34 9.74
N SER A 282 -2.92 -14.62 8.66
CA SER A 282 -3.41 -15.45 7.55
C SER A 282 -3.67 -16.90 7.96
N THR A 283 -3.03 -17.38 9.02
CA THR A 283 -3.18 -18.75 9.54
C THR A 283 -4.20 -18.86 10.68
N TRP A 284 -4.32 -17.81 11.51
CA TRP A 284 -5.10 -17.89 12.76
C TRP A 284 -6.43 -17.15 12.69
N VAL A 285 -6.59 -16.20 11.76
CA VAL A 285 -7.80 -15.38 11.70
C VAL A 285 -8.62 -15.73 10.46
N THR A 286 -9.88 -16.10 10.68
CA THR A 286 -10.87 -16.29 9.62
C THR A 286 -11.65 -15.00 9.37
N LEU A 287 -12.24 -14.86 8.17
CA LEU A 287 -12.91 -13.64 7.74
C LEU A 287 -14.06 -13.22 8.70
N ASP A 288 -14.82 -14.17 9.21
CA ASP A 288 -15.89 -13.97 10.20
C ASP A 288 -15.38 -13.49 11.57
N ARG A 289 -14.09 -13.69 11.86
CA ARG A 289 -13.44 -13.28 13.11
C ARG A 289 -12.59 -12.02 12.97
N SER A 290 -12.57 -11.39 11.79
CA SER A 290 -11.71 -10.22 11.49
C SER A 290 -11.90 -9.07 12.47
N VAL A 291 -13.12 -8.83 12.96
CA VAL A 291 -13.39 -7.77 13.94
C VAL A 291 -12.78 -8.01 15.33
N ARG A 292 -12.39 -9.25 15.66
CA ARG A 292 -11.77 -9.58 16.95
C ARG A 292 -10.35 -9.06 17.12
N VAL A 293 -9.72 -8.63 16.04
CA VAL A 293 -8.35 -8.08 16.09
C VAL A 293 -8.31 -6.59 16.46
N ILE A 294 -9.44 -5.88 16.49
CA ILE A 294 -9.51 -4.44 16.78
C ILE A 294 -8.77 -4.05 18.09
N PRO A 295 -8.89 -4.81 19.21
CA PRO A 295 -8.17 -4.49 20.43
C PRO A 295 -6.64 -4.46 20.28
N LEU A 296 -6.07 -5.18 19.30
CA LEU A 296 -4.64 -5.16 19.04
C LEU A 296 -4.15 -3.78 18.58
N GLY A 297 -5.01 -3.01 17.90
CA GLY A 297 -4.73 -1.62 17.53
C GLY A 297 -4.57 -0.72 18.76
N ILE A 298 -5.33 -0.97 19.84
CA ILE A 298 -5.16 -0.27 21.12
C ILE A 298 -3.78 -0.62 21.71
N GLY A 299 -3.45 -1.93 21.74
CA GLY A 299 -2.14 -2.40 22.19
C GLY A 299 -0.99 -1.77 21.40
N MET A 300 -1.13 -1.66 20.06
CA MET A 300 -0.14 -1.00 19.21
C MET A 300 0.08 0.46 19.60
N GLY A 301 -0.99 1.22 19.85
CA GLY A 301 -0.87 2.61 20.30
C GLY A 301 -0.14 2.75 21.66
N LEU A 302 -0.40 1.84 22.59
CA LEU A 302 0.30 1.81 23.90
C LEU A 302 1.78 1.44 23.74
N ILE A 303 2.10 0.51 22.84
CA ILE A 303 3.48 0.12 22.57
C ILE A 303 4.25 1.24 21.88
N ILE A 304 3.60 2.03 20.99
CA ILE A 304 4.21 3.23 20.42
C ILE A 304 4.62 4.20 21.56
N ILE A 305 3.76 4.41 22.57
CA ILE A 305 4.10 5.23 23.73
C ILE A 305 5.31 4.66 24.49
N ALA A 306 5.43 3.33 24.59
CA ALA A 306 6.54 2.69 25.25
C ALA A 306 7.91 2.97 24.62
N MET A 307 7.96 3.41 23.34
CA MET A 307 9.20 3.88 22.69
C MET A 307 9.89 4.98 23.51
N ASN A 308 9.13 5.83 24.20
CA ASN A 308 9.68 6.93 25.01
C ASN A 308 10.56 6.47 26.18
N PHE A 309 10.45 5.23 26.60
CA PHE A 309 11.16 4.66 27.75
C PHE A 309 12.29 3.72 27.35
N VAL A 310 12.54 3.57 26.04
CA VAL A 310 13.54 2.65 25.50
C VAL A 310 14.81 3.42 25.12
N GLY A 311 15.92 3.08 25.79
CA GLY A 311 17.26 3.60 25.48
C GLY A 311 18.27 2.51 25.11
N GLN A 312 17.83 1.25 24.97
CA GLN A 312 18.70 0.12 24.66
C GLN A 312 18.36 -0.47 23.28
N VAL A 313 19.39 -0.72 22.47
CA VAL A 313 19.22 -1.15 21.07
C VAL A 313 18.45 -2.47 20.96
N TRP A 314 18.77 -3.47 21.77
CA TRP A 314 18.09 -4.77 21.73
C TRP A 314 16.60 -4.65 22.04
N LEU A 315 16.24 -3.80 23.01
CA LEU A 315 14.85 -3.55 23.38
C LEU A 315 14.12 -2.77 22.29
N ALA A 316 14.80 -1.83 21.62
CA ALA A 316 14.28 -1.15 20.44
C ALA A 316 13.96 -2.12 19.31
N ILE A 317 14.84 -3.09 19.04
CA ILE A 317 14.61 -4.14 18.02
C ILE A 317 13.36 -4.96 18.37
N VAL A 318 13.26 -5.45 19.61
CA VAL A 318 12.09 -6.22 20.07
C VAL A 318 10.80 -5.41 19.93
N LEU A 319 10.85 -4.13 20.32
CA LEU A 319 9.71 -3.22 20.23
C LEU A 319 9.28 -3.01 18.76
N MET A 320 10.24 -2.80 17.85
CA MET A 320 9.96 -2.62 16.42
C MET A 320 9.37 -3.88 15.79
N VAL A 321 9.89 -5.06 16.13
CA VAL A 321 9.30 -6.34 15.68
C VAL A 321 7.87 -6.48 16.20
N LEU A 322 7.63 -6.14 17.47
CA LEU A 322 6.31 -6.25 18.08
C LEU A 322 5.31 -5.26 17.48
N ILE A 323 5.69 -4.00 17.28
CA ILE A 323 4.85 -2.99 16.58
C ILE A 323 4.51 -3.49 15.18
N GLY A 324 5.51 -3.94 14.42
CA GLY A 324 5.32 -4.49 13.10
C GLY A 324 4.41 -5.71 13.08
N ALA A 325 4.63 -6.66 13.99
CA ALA A 325 3.83 -7.89 14.06
C ALA A 325 2.36 -7.60 14.41
N LEU A 326 2.10 -6.72 15.37
CA LEU A 326 0.74 -6.28 15.68
C LEU A 326 0.10 -5.57 14.49
N ALA A 327 0.85 -4.70 13.82
CA ALA A 327 0.40 -3.99 12.63
C ALA A 327 -0.01 -4.94 11.50
N GLY A 328 0.84 -5.89 11.13
CA GLY A 328 0.55 -6.90 10.11
C GLY A 328 -0.59 -7.83 10.49
N PHE A 329 -0.61 -8.30 11.75
CA PHE A 329 -1.68 -9.18 12.25
C PHE A 329 -3.05 -8.50 12.26
N PHE A 330 -3.08 -7.21 12.48
CA PHE A 330 -4.28 -6.41 12.58
C PHE A 330 -4.84 -6.00 11.20
N VAL A 331 -3.97 -5.52 10.28
CA VAL A 331 -4.42 -4.96 9.00
C VAL A 331 -4.93 -6.03 8.02
N VAL A 332 -4.31 -7.20 8.00
CA VAL A 332 -4.64 -8.25 7.03
C VAL A 332 -6.10 -8.70 7.08
N PRO A 333 -6.66 -9.11 8.25
CA PRO A 333 -8.07 -9.51 8.31
C PRO A 333 -9.04 -8.32 8.11
N MET A 334 -8.66 -7.11 8.50
CA MET A 334 -9.49 -5.92 8.30
C MET A 334 -9.57 -5.51 6.83
N ASN A 335 -8.45 -5.59 6.10
CA ASN A 335 -8.43 -5.43 4.64
C ASN A 335 -9.32 -6.48 3.95
N ALA A 336 -9.20 -7.74 4.35
CA ALA A 336 -10.01 -8.81 3.79
C ALA A 336 -11.52 -8.58 4.02
N LEU A 337 -11.90 -8.15 5.22
CA LEU A 337 -13.29 -7.83 5.56
C LEU A 337 -13.82 -6.65 4.74
N LEU A 338 -13.02 -5.59 4.61
CA LEU A 338 -13.38 -4.41 3.81
C LEU A 338 -13.56 -4.77 2.33
N GLN A 339 -12.64 -5.55 1.77
CA GLN A 339 -12.72 -6.02 0.39
C GLN A 339 -13.96 -6.88 0.15
N HIS A 340 -14.26 -7.82 1.06
CA HIS A 340 -15.45 -8.64 1.00
C HIS A 340 -16.73 -7.78 1.01
N ARG A 341 -16.89 -6.89 2.00
CA ARG A 341 -18.07 -6.02 2.09
C ARG A 341 -18.20 -5.08 0.90
N GLY A 342 -17.10 -4.48 0.51
CA GLY A 342 -17.07 -3.53 -0.60
C GLY A 342 -17.37 -4.16 -1.95
N HIS A 343 -16.89 -5.40 -2.19
CA HIS A 343 -17.21 -6.14 -3.41
C HIS A 343 -18.73 -6.32 -3.57
N HIS A 344 -19.42 -6.74 -2.52
CA HIS A 344 -20.87 -6.94 -2.56
C HIS A 344 -21.67 -5.64 -2.64
N LEU A 345 -21.21 -4.54 -2.04
CA LEU A 345 -21.96 -3.30 -1.97
C LEU A 345 -21.82 -2.44 -3.25
N VAL A 346 -20.58 -2.32 -3.77
CA VAL A 346 -20.27 -1.34 -4.82
C VAL A 346 -19.49 -1.93 -5.98
N GLY A 347 -18.88 -3.07 -5.80
CA GLY A 347 -17.99 -3.73 -6.75
C GLY A 347 -16.53 -3.65 -6.32
N ALA A 348 -15.72 -4.57 -6.84
CA ALA A 348 -14.36 -4.78 -6.39
C ALA A 348 -13.46 -3.54 -6.60
N GLY A 349 -13.42 -2.99 -7.81
CA GLY A 349 -12.55 -1.85 -8.13
C GLY A 349 -12.97 -0.56 -7.42
N ARG A 350 -14.30 -0.27 -7.41
CA ARG A 350 -14.83 0.91 -6.72
C ARG A 350 -14.58 0.87 -5.22
N SER A 351 -14.73 -0.30 -4.60
CA SER A 351 -14.45 -0.49 -3.17
C SER A 351 -13.01 -0.15 -2.82
N ILE A 352 -12.06 -0.69 -3.57
CA ILE A 352 -10.63 -0.43 -3.34
C ILE A 352 -10.26 1.02 -3.64
N ALA A 353 -10.90 1.65 -4.62
CA ALA A 353 -10.69 3.08 -4.87
C ALA A 353 -11.15 3.95 -3.68
N VAL A 354 -12.28 3.62 -3.05
CA VAL A 354 -12.73 4.28 -1.81
C VAL A 354 -11.76 4.02 -0.67
N GLN A 355 -11.29 2.79 -0.50
CA GLN A 355 -10.28 2.44 0.50
C GLN A 355 -9.02 3.27 0.30
N ASN A 356 -8.42 3.25 -0.90
CA ASN A 356 -7.22 4.01 -1.25
C ASN A 356 -7.39 5.52 -1.02
N PHE A 357 -8.55 6.08 -1.37
CA PHE A 357 -8.85 7.48 -1.13
C PHE A 357 -8.78 7.83 0.35
N ASN A 358 -9.45 7.06 1.20
CA ASN A 358 -9.45 7.29 2.65
C ASN A 358 -8.05 7.10 3.24
N GLU A 359 -7.36 6.02 2.89
CA GLU A 359 -6.03 5.69 3.40
C GLU A 359 -4.99 6.75 3.01
N ASN A 360 -4.93 7.13 1.72
CA ASN A 360 -3.96 8.13 1.26
C ASN A 360 -4.29 9.54 1.76
N THR A 361 -5.57 9.88 1.91
CA THR A 361 -5.98 11.13 2.57
C THR A 361 -5.50 11.15 4.03
N SER A 362 -5.68 10.05 4.75
CA SER A 362 -5.19 9.91 6.13
C SER A 362 -3.67 10.03 6.20
N ILE A 363 -2.93 9.40 5.28
CA ILE A 363 -1.47 9.53 5.17
C ILE A 363 -1.06 11.00 5.05
N LEU A 364 -1.67 11.75 4.13
CA LEU A 364 -1.35 13.17 3.92
C LEU A 364 -1.64 14.00 5.18
N ILE A 365 -2.80 13.80 5.80
CA ILE A 365 -3.19 14.52 7.02
C ILE A 365 -2.24 14.22 8.18
N MET A 366 -1.93 12.94 8.41
CA MET A 366 -1.11 12.51 9.53
C MET A 366 0.34 12.95 9.38
N ILE A 367 0.90 12.91 8.16
CA ILE A 367 2.25 13.43 7.87
C ILE A 367 2.28 14.95 8.04
N ALA A 368 1.24 15.66 7.58
CA ALA A 368 1.15 17.11 7.77
C ALA A 368 1.08 17.49 9.26
N LEU A 369 0.30 16.76 10.05
CA LEU A 369 0.23 16.95 11.51
C LEU A 369 1.58 16.69 12.18
N TYR A 370 2.25 15.59 11.81
CA TYR A 370 3.59 15.25 12.28
C TYR A 370 4.58 16.40 11.99
N SER A 371 4.61 16.86 10.74
CA SER A 371 5.50 17.94 10.31
C SER A 371 5.20 19.25 11.04
N LEU A 372 3.92 19.56 11.25
CA LEU A 372 3.49 20.74 12.00
C LEU A 372 3.99 20.70 13.45
N LEU A 373 3.82 19.57 14.14
CA LEU A 373 4.25 19.41 15.53
C LEU A 373 5.76 19.61 15.69
N LEU A 374 6.56 19.06 14.75
CA LEU A 374 8.02 19.27 14.76
C LEU A 374 8.41 20.71 14.42
N ASN A 375 7.71 21.34 13.46
CA ASN A 375 8.00 22.72 13.05
C ASN A 375 7.69 23.74 14.17
N VAL A 376 6.70 23.45 15.01
CA VAL A 376 6.39 24.27 16.21
C VAL A 376 7.43 24.09 17.32
N GLY A 377 8.38 23.15 17.15
CA GLY A 377 9.48 22.94 18.09
C GLY A 377 9.22 21.88 19.18
N HIS A 378 8.18 21.07 19.02
CA HIS A 378 7.95 19.95 19.93
C HIS A 378 9.01 18.85 19.75
N SER A 379 9.44 18.25 20.87
CA SER A 379 10.39 17.15 20.85
C SER A 379 9.74 15.88 20.23
N ILE A 380 10.57 15.01 19.65
CA ILE A 380 10.11 13.72 19.11
C ILE A 380 9.38 12.88 20.17
N TYR A 381 9.80 12.96 21.43
CA TYR A 381 9.16 12.26 22.55
C TYR A 381 7.72 12.74 22.77
N PHE A 382 7.47 14.06 22.70
CA PHE A 382 6.12 14.61 22.77
C PHE A 382 5.27 14.13 21.59
N VAL A 383 5.83 14.13 20.37
CA VAL A 383 5.15 13.66 19.18
C VAL A 383 4.74 12.19 19.31
N ILE A 384 5.62 11.33 19.86
CA ILE A 384 5.33 9.92 20.13
C ILE A 384 4.16 9.78 21.11
N TRP A 385 4.11 10.60 22.18
CA TRP A 385 2.97 10.63 23.10
C TRP A 385 1.67 10.98 22.39
N VAL A 386 1.68 12.05 21.59
CA VAL A 386 0.49 12.51 20.84
C VAL A 386 -0.02 11.43 19.90
N PHE A 387 0.87 10.84 19.08
CA PHE A 387 0.48 9.81 18.12
C PHE A 387 0.09 8.50 18.78
N GLY A 388 0.80 8.05 19.80
CA GLY A 388 0.46 6.83 20.53
C GLY A 388 -0.90 6.93 21.22
N LEU A 389 -1.19 8.06 21.89
CA LEU A 389 -2.49 8.33 22.49
C LEU A 389 -3.59 8.49 21.44
N PHE A 390 -3.29 9.12 20.30
CA PHE A 390 -4.22 9.22 19.18
C PHE A 390 -4.60 7.83 18.66
N VAL A 391 -3.63 6.94 18.41
CA VAL A 391 -3.87 5.57 17.94
C VAL A 391 -4.65 4.77 18.98
N ALA A 392 -4.20 4.74 20.23
CA ALA A 392 -4.90 4.02 21.31
C ALA A 392 -6.33 4.54 21.52
N GLY A 393 -6.51 5.86 21.54
CA GLY A 393 -7.79 6.51 21.75
C GLY A 393 -8.76 6.28 20.59
N THR A 394 -8.31 6.46 19.34
CA THR A 394 -9.15 6.22 18.14
C THR A 394 -9.52 4.75 18.02
N MET A 395 -8.58 3.81 18.29
CA MET A 395 -8.89 2.37 18.27
C MET A 395 -9.85 1.98 19.39
N THR A 396 -9.76 2.61 20.57
CA THR A 396 -10.74 2.43 21.66
C THR A 396 -12.12 2.91 21.22
N LEU A 397 -12.20 4.07 20.54
CA LEU A 397 -13.46 4.58 19.98
C LEU A 397 -14.04 3.64 18.93
N VAL A 398 -13.20 3.10 18.02
CA VAL A 398 -13.64 2.12 17.01
C VAL A 398 -14.13 0.84 17.66
N GLN A 399 -13.43 0.34 18.70
CA GLN A 399 -13.86 -0.83 19.45
C GLN A 399 -15.19 -0.59 20.17
N TRP A 400 -15.36 0.56 20.80
CA TRP A 400 -16.61 0.96 21.41
C TRP A 400 -17.73 1.08 20.39
N TRP A 401 -17.46 1.72 19.25
CA TRP A 401 -18.41 1.86 18.14
C TRP A 401 -18.86 0.51 17.62
N TYR A 402 -17.93 -0.43 17.36
CA TYR A 402 -18.26 -1.79 16.97
C TYR A 402 -19.13 -2.50 18.02
N THR A 403 -18.73 -2.44 19.29
CA THR A 403 -19.44 -3.10 20.39
C THR A 403 -20.85 -2.53 20.56
N HIS A 404 -21.01 -1.22 20.47
CA HIS A 404 -22.31 -0.56 20.52
C HIS A 404 -23.18 -0.97 19.32
N SER A 405 -22.64 -0.89 18.11
CA SER A 405 -23.32 -1.30 16.88
C SER A 405 -23.77 -2.76 16.92
N HIS A 406 -22.91 -3.65 17.43
CA HIS A 406 -23.22 -5.07 17.57
C HIS A 406 -24.31 -5.33 18.61
N ARG A 407 -24.37 -4.56 19.70
CA ARG A 407 -25.47 -4.68 20.69
C ARG A 407 -26.81 -4.26 20.11
N VAL A 408 -26.85 -3.17 19.34
CA VAL A 408 -28.07 -2.60 18.76
C VAL A 408 -28.57 -3.39 17.54
N HIS A 409 -27.62 -3.87 16.70
CA HIS A 409 -27.92 -4.50 15.41
C HIS A 409 -27.37 -5.92 15.32
N ARG A 410 -27.44 -6.68 16.41
CA ARG A 410 -26.83 -8.00 16.54
C ARG A 410 -27.22 -8.94 15.42
N ALA A 411 -28.51 -9.09 15.15
CA ALA A 411 -29.00 -10.01 14.12
C ALA A 411 -28.54 -9.67 12.70
N GLU A 412 -28.35 -8.38 12.40
CA GLU A 412 -27.82 -7.91 11.12
C GLU A 412 -26.32 -8.23 11.01
N ILE A 413 -25.52 -7.86 12.02
CA ILE A 413 -24.07 -8.06 12.02
C ILE A 413 -23.74 -9.56 12.03
N ASP A 414 -24.44 -10.37 12.83
CA ASP A 414 -24.21 -11.81 12.87
C ASP A 414 -24.52 -12.44 11.49
N ARG A 415 -25.61 -12.05 10.82
CA ARG A 415 -25.90 -12.49 9.44
C ARG A 415 -24.80 -12.10 8.45
N LEU A 416 -24.25 -10.89 8.55
CA LEU A 416 -23.17 -10.44 7.68
C LEU A 416 -21.87 -11.24 7.89
N LEU A 417 -21.57 -11.60 9.14
CA LEU A 417 -20.42 -12.45 9.48
C LEU A 417 -20.63 -13.90 9.07
N ASP A 418 -21.86 -14.45 9.26
CA ASP A 418 -22.22 -15.79 8.80
C ASP A 418 -22.17 -15.90 7.26
N PHE A 419 -22.59 -14.85 6.55
CA PHE A 419 -22.47 -14.76 5.11
C PHE A 419 -21.00 -14.82 4.67
N ALA A 420 -20.12 -14.07 5.35
CA ALA A 420 -18.67 -14.11 5.09
C ALA A 420 -18.06 -15.51 5.35
N ARG A 421 -18.69 -16.32 6.20
CA ARG A 421 -18.27 -17.69 6.54
C ARG A 421 -18.77 -18.74 5.54
N ALA A 422 -20.01 -18.60 5.06
CA ALA A 422 -20.76 -19.67 4.39
C ALA A 422 -20.61 -19.70 2.86
N GLU A 423 -20.06 -18.64 2.24
CA GLU A 423 -20.12 -18.45 0.79
C GLU A 423 -19.30 -19.46 0.00
N ALA A 424 -19.98 -20.18 -0.89
CA ALA A 424 -19.35 -21.06 -1.86
C ALA A 424 -18.55 -20.24 -2.90
N PRO A 425 -17.46 -20.80 -3.48
CA PRO A 425 -16.76 -20.12 -4.56
C PRO A 425 -17.73 -19.85 -5.71
N PRO A 426 -17.62 -18.69 -6.41
CA PRO A 426 -18.31 -18.53 -7.66
C PRO A 426 -17.97 -19.72 -8.56
N ALA A 427 -18.99 -20.31 -9.20
CA ALA A 427 -18.81 -21.45 -10.09
C ALA A 427 -17.83 -21.02 -11.18
N LEU A 428 -16.60 -21.49 -11.10
CA LEU A 428 -15.65 -21.43 -12.19
C LEU A 428 -16.27 -22.27 -13.28
N ASN A 429 -16.82 -21.63 -14.32
CA ASN A 429 -17.18 -22.33 -15.54
C ASN A 429 -15.93 -23.07 -16.00
N ARG A 430 -15.99 -24.40 -15.86
CA ARG A 430 -15.04 -25.32 -16.44
C ARG A 430 -15.37 -25.36 -17.92
N GLU A 431 -14.64 -24.59 -18.72
CA GLU A 431 -14.40 -24.83 -20.13
C GLU A 431 -12.91 -24.66 -20.42
#